data_8ce19493b2a6d91746ac45757b0b296a
#
_entry.id   8ce19493b2a6d91746ac45757b0b296a
#
_cell.length_a   1.000
_cell.length_b   1.000
_cell.length_c   1.000
_cell.angle_alpha   90.00
_cell.angle_beta   90.00
_cell.angle_gamma   90.00
#
_symmetry.space_group_name_H-M   'P 1'
#
loop_
_entity.id
_entity.type
_entity.pdbx_description
1 polymer ?
#
loop_
_entity_poly.entity_id
_entity_poly.type
_entity_poly.pdbx_seq_one_letter_code
_entity_poly.pdbx_strand_id
1 'polypeptide(L)'
;MKKECTEQDLRELARSAQAVFEAVTLTEAPRCDGWQDDGLRVDYELRNGRVDCVLHRRVEADGKCWELEMSAPLAGNVLPEERMTPRERELCREDMSHDFLTGVYNRRYLETVFAQKLEQCAAQGRKAAVALVSIDNGQKLRDTYGQPVMDQLHCFVGNQWKKSFDTPATRVVCRLTGSIFAVGCLDTDGKQLAEEMQNLYQQMPRECITTTGMMRRVPFTLSCGAAGLEDVSAKNWQALYELCDARLREAQNAGGDQMRAE
;
A
#
# COMPACT_ATOMS: atom_id res chain seq x y z
N MET A 1 -24.62 -0.36 -41.99
CA MET A 1 -23.43 -1.00 -42.58
C MET A 1 -22.26 -0.65 -41.70
N LYS A 2 -21.66 -1.61 -40.97
CA LYS A 2 -20.37 -1.39 -40.33
C LYS A 2 -19.34 -1.33 -41.47
N LYS A 3 -18.57 -0.24 -41.53
CA LYS A 3 -17.46 -0.10 -42.44
C LYS A 3 -16.46 -1.20 -42.13
N GLU A 4 -16.14 -2.08 -43.06
CA GLU A 4 -15.10 -3.08 -42.89
C GLU A 4 -13.76 -2.35 -42.75
N CYS A 5 -12.99 -2.73 -41.73
CA CYS A 5 -11.67 -2.17 -41.44
C CYS A 5 -10.68 -2.73 -42.48
N THR A 6 -9.90 -1.87 -43.11
CA THR A 6 -8.85 -2.29 -44.03
C THR A 6 -7.46 -2.26 -43.35
N GLU A 7 -6.50 -2.96 -43.92
CA GLU A 7 -5.10 -2.90 -43.48
C GLU A 7 -4.57 -1.45 -43.49
N GLN A 8 -5.01 -0.65 -44.45
CA GLN A 8 -4.59 0.74 -44.54
C GLN A 8 -5.12 1.57 -43.37
N ASP A 9 -6.38 1.34 -42.94
CA ASP A 9 -6.98 2.01 -41.78
C ASP A 9 -6.18 1.64 -40.52
N LEU A 10 -5.72 0.36 -40.37
CA LEU A 10 -4.89 -0.07 -39.24
C LEU A 10 -3.50 0.57 -39.24
N ARG A 11 -2.88 0.71 -40.41
CA ARG A 11 -1.58 1.40 -40.54
C ARG A 11 -1.67 2.89 -40.20
N GLU A 12 -2.76 3.55 -40.55
CA GLU A 12 -3.03 4.94 -40.18
C GLU A 12 -3.27 5.06 -38.65
N LEU A 13 -4.02 4.13 -38.10
CA LEU A 13 -4.23 4.06 -36.65
C LEU A 13 -2.92 3.88 -35.89
N ALA A 14 -2.07 2.94 -36.35
CA ALA A 14 -0.75 2.70 -35.75
C ALA A 14 0.16 3.95 -35.80
N ARG A 15 0.15 4.68 -36.91
CA ARG A 15 0.89 5.96 -37.03
C ARG A 15 0.36 7.02 -36.08
N SER A 16 -0.97 7.14 -35.96
CA SER A 16 -1.58 8.09 -35.04
C SER A 16 -1.28 7.74 -33.57
N ALA A 17 -1.26 6.45 -33.25
CA ALA A 17 -0.94 5.96 -31.92
C ALA A 17 0.52 6.28 -31.50
N GLN A 18 1.46 6.38 -32.44
CA GLN A 18 2.86 6.79 -32.16
C GLN A 18 2.99 8.19 -31.55
N ALA A 19 1.96 9.04 -31.67
CA ALA A 19 1.94 10.34 -31.01
C ALA A 19 1.71 10.23 -29.48
N VAL A 20 1.17 9.10 -29.01
CA VAL A 20 0.75 8.89 -27.61
C VAL A 20 1.56 7.79 -26.92
N PHE A 21 1.90 6.74 -27.67
CA PHE A 21 2.61 5.57 -27.16
C PHE A 21 4.09 5.63 -27.56
N GLU A 22 4.97 5.17 -26.67
CA GLU A 22 6.41 5.17 -26.90
C GLU A 22 6.84 4.17 -27.98
N ALA A 23 6.19 3.03 -28.04
CA ALA A 23 6.36 2.07 -29.12
C ALA A 23 4.99 1.58 -29.62
N VAL A 24 4.88 1.46 -30.94
CA VAL A 24 3.68 0.94 -31.63
C VAL A 24 4.13 0.00 -32.72
N THR A 25 3.70 -1.25 -32.66
CA THR A 25 3.97 -2.27 -33.68
C THR A 25 2.66 -2.82 -34.23
N LEU A 26 2.62 -3.11 -35.51
CA LEU A 26 1.52 -3.77 -36.20
C LEU A 26 2.05 -4.99 -36.92
N THR A 27 1.61 -6.18 -36.51
CA THR A 27 2.07 -7.45 -37.06
C THR A 27 0.91 -8.34 -37.49
N GLU A 28 1.09 -9.14 -38.54
CA GLU A 28 0.13 -10.17 -38.91
C GLU A 28 0.19 -11.29 -37.88
N ALA A 29 -0.95 -11.64 -37.26
CA ALA A 29 -1.04 -12.62 -36.19
C ALA A 29 -1.83 -13.87 -36.64
N PRO A 30 -1.48 -15.07 -36.16
CA PRO A 30 -2.28 -16.24 -36.40
C PRO A 30 -3.68 -16.09 -35.75
N ARG A 31 -4.73 -16.62 -36.42
CA ARG A 31 -6.04 -16.71 -35.79
C ARG A 31 -5.91 -17.57 -34.53
N CYS A 32 -6.16 -16.97 -33.37
CA CYS A 32 -6.16 -17.70 -32.10
C CYS A 32 -7.56 -17.74 -31.51
N ASP A 33 -8.04 -18.95 -31.26
CA ASP A 33 -9.22 -19.24 -30.46
C ASP A 33 -8.85 -19.04 -28.98
N GLY A 34 -9.09 -17.86 -28.42
CA GLY A 34 -8.75 -17.62 -27.00
C GLY A 34 -8.64 -16.16 -26.57
N TRP A 35 -8.87 -15.24 -27.43
CA TRP A 35 -9.04 -13.83 -27.06
C TRP A 35 -10.49 -13.58 -26.64
N GLN A 36 -10.69 -12.81 -25.56
CA GLN A 36 -12.03 -12.43 -25.11
C GLN A 36 -12.72 -11.53 -26.16
N ASP A 37 -14.03 -11.45 -26.11
CA ASP A 37 -14.93 -10.89 -27.14
C ASP A 37 -14.61 -9.50 -27.69
N ASP A 38 -13.77 -8.70 -27.03
CA ASP A 38 -13.40 -7.34 -27.47
C ASP A 38 -12.03 -7.24 -28.17
N GLY A 39 -11.28 -8.34 -28.20
CA GLY A 39 -9.96 -8.40 -28.82
C GLY A 39 -8.92 -7.49 -28.19
N LEU A 40 -9.14 -7.01 -26.96
CA LEU A 40 -8.22 -6.17 -26.20
C LEU A 40 -7.61 -6.95 -25.03
N ARG A 41 -6.28 -6.89 -24.91
CA ARG A 41 -5.54 -7.43 -23.79
C ARG A 41 -4.59 -6.37 -23.24
N VAL A 42 -4.42 -6.34 -21.94
CA VAL A 42 -3.50 -5.43 -21.26
C VAL A 42 -2.51 -6.27 -20.47
N ASP A 43 -1.23 -6.09 -20.74
CA ASP A 43 -0.14 -6.74 -20.03
C ASP A 43 0.77 -5.67 -19.41
N TYR A 44 1.56 -6.09 -18.40
CA TYR A 44 2.58 -5.26 -17.79
C TYR A 44 3.92 -5.95 -17.95
N GLU A 45 4.84 -5.32 -18.64
CA GLU A 45 6.14 -5.89 -18.94
C GLU A 45 7.28 -5.07 -18.34
N LEU A 46 8.29 -5.76 -17.80
CA LEU A 46 9.52 -5.12 -17.35
C LEU A 46 10.46 -4.95 -18.55
N ARG A 47 10.58 -3.73 -19.07
CA ARG A 47 11.48 -3.38 -20.18
C ARG A 47 12.52 -2.37 -19.70
N ASN A 48 13.82 -2.70 -19.85
CA ASN A 48 14.92 -1.81 -19.47
C ASN A 48 14.86 -1.26 -18.02
N GLY A 49 14.40 -2.09 -17.07
CA GLY A 49 14.30 -1.71 -15.66
C GLY A 49 13.10 -0.84 -15.30
N ARG A 50 12.17 -0.62 -16.22
CA ARG A 50 10.88 0.05 -15.99
C ARG A 50 9.72 -0.87 -16.32
N VAL A 51 8.56 -0.61 -15.73
CA VAL A 51 7.32 -1.30 -16.06
C VAL A 51 6.61 -0.54 -17.16
N ASP A 52 6.39 -1.17 -18.30
CA ASP A 52 5.57 -0.65 -19.38
C ASP A 52 4.18 -1.29 -19.33
N CYS A 53 3.15 -0.48 -19.58
CA CYS A 53 1.82 -0.95 -19.88
C CYS A 53 1.81 -1.27 -21.39
N VAL A 54 1.50 -2.53 -21.72
CA VAL A 54 1.45 -3.00 -23.10
C VAL A 54 0.00 -3.36 -23.43
N LEU A 55 -0.54 -2.66 -24.40
CA LEU A 55 -1.88 -2.89 -24.92
C LEU A 55 -1.78 -3.70 -26.21
N HIS A 56 -2.41 -4.86 -26.22
CA HIS A 56 -2.54 -5.70 -27.40
C HIS A 56 -3.95 -5.66 -27.93
N ARG A 57 -4.14 -5.36 -29.19
CA ARG A 57 -5.44 -5.41 -29.84
C ARG A 57 -5.37 -6.21 -31.12
N ARG A 58 -6.23 -7.21 -31.24
CA ARG A 58 -6.42 -7.97 -32.47
C ARG A 58 -7.59 -7.42 -33.24
N VAL A 59 -7.39 -7.27 -34.55
CA VAL A 59 -8.40 -6.76 -35.48
C VAL A 59 -8.34 -7.57 -36.78
N GLU A 60 -9.50 -7.97 -37.27
CA GLU A 60 -9.59 -8.55 -38.60
C GLU A 60 -9.70 -7.42 -39.65
N ALA A 61 -8.79 -7.43 -40.61
CA ALA A 61 -8.81 -6.52 -41.75
C ALA A 61 -8.34 -7.25 -43.02
N ASP A 62 -9.03 -7.05 -44.13
CA ASP A 62 -8.76 -7.67 -45.45
C ASP A 62 -8.62 -9.22 -45.36
N GLY A 63 -9.43 -9.87 -44.51
CA GLY A 63 -9.45 -11.33 -44.33
C GLY A 63 -8.26 -11.88 -43.53
N LYS A 64 -7.41 -11.05 -42.97
CA LYS A 64 -6.27 -11.38 -42.12
C LYS A 64 -6.49 -10.89 -40.69
N CYS A 65 -5.84 -11.57 -39.73
CA CYS A 65 -5.78 -11.12 -38.34
C CYS A 65 -4.53 -10.28 -38.12
N TRP A 66 -4.69 -9.11 -37.56
CA TRP A 66 -3.61 -8.19 -37.23
C TRP A 66 -3.55 -7.98 -35.72
N GLU A 67 -2.35 -7.92 -35.17
CA GLU A 67 -2.12 -7.55 -33.78
C GLU A 67 -1.43 -6.18 -33.74
N LEU A 68 -2.12 -5.21 -33.11
CA LEU A 68 -1.59 -3.90 -32.78
C LEU A 68 -1.12 -3.95 -31.34
N GLU A 69 0.19 -3.85 -31.14
CA GLU A 69 0.82 -3.70 -29.82
C GLU A 69 1.22 -2.24 -29.62
N MET A 70 0.81 -1.66 -28.51
CA MET A 70 1.13 -0.29 -28.11
C MET A 70 1.68 -0.31 -26.70
N SER A 71 2.87 0.22 -26.48
CA SER A 71 3.46 0.31 -25.15
C SER A 71 3.77 1.74 -24.76
N ALA A 72 3.49 2.03 -23.50
CA ALA A 72 3.87 3.26 -22.85
C ALA A 72 4.36 2.98 -21.44
N PRO A 73 5.31 3.78 -20.93
CA PRO A 73 5.68 3.72 -19.53
C PRO A 73 4.44 3.89 -18.67
N LEU A 74 4.29 3.06 -17.66
CA LEU A 74 3.26 3.28 -16.66
C LEU A 74 3.50 4.64 -15.99
N ALA A 75 2.52 5.53 -16.01
CA ALA A 75 2.64 6.84 -15.36
C ALA A 75 2.98 6.64 -13.87
N GLY A 76 4.14 7.14 -13.43
CA GLY A 76 4.77 6.79 -12.16
C GLY A 76 6.03 5.93 -12.36
N ASN A 77 6.34 5.54 -13.58
CA ASN A 77 7.69 5.10 -13.93
C ASN A 77 8.63 6.28 -13.83
N VAL A 78 9.23 6.22 -12.74
CA VAL A 78 10.32 7.00 -12.27
C VAL A 78 11.31 7.16 -13.42
N LEU A 79 11.51 8.38 -13.85
CA LEU A 79 12.74 8.73 -14.53
C LEU A 79 13.87 8.05 -13.76
N PRO A 80 14.83 7.37 -14.43
CA PRO A 80 15.96 6.79 -13.72
C PRO A 80 16.44 7.79 -12.69
N GLU A 81 16.69 7.35 -11.46
CA GLU A 81 17.06 8.24 -10.33
C GLU A 81 18.16 9.25 -10.71
N GLU A 82 18.99 8.87 -11.69
CA GLU A 82 20.04 9.69 -12.31
C GLU A 82 19.52 10.90 -13.10
N ARG A 83 18.28 10.87 -13.59
CA ARG A 83 17.67 11.96 -14.38
C ARG A 83 16.70 12.83 -13.57
N MET A 84 16.44 12.46 -12.33
CA MET A 84 15.58 13.23 -11.44
C MET A 84 16.34 14.37 -10.78
N THR A 85 15.71 15.52 -10.68
CA THR A 85 16.18 16.58 -9.80
C THR A 85 16.12 16.09 -8.33
N PRO A 86 16.91 16.68 -7.42
CA PRO A 86 16.85 16.34 -6.00
C PRO A 86 15.42 16.41 -5.43
N ARG A 87 14.62 17.39 -5.86
CA ARG A 87 13.24 17.58 -5.43
C ARG A 87 12.29 16.51 -5.96
N GLU A 88 12.44 16.08 -7.22
CA GLU A 88 11.65 15.00 -7.80
C GLU A 88 11.98 13.66 -7.13
N ARG A 89 13.28 13.41 -6.81
CA ARG A 89 13.68 12.23 -6.03
C ARG A 89 13.05 12.21 -4.64
N GLU A 90 12.99 13.35 -3.98
CA GLU A 90 12.39 13.48 -2.65
C GLU A 90 10.87 13.24 -2.71
N LEU A 91 10.16 13.86 -3.65
CA LEU A 91 8.73 13.63 -3.89
C LEU A 91 8.42 12.16 -4.21
N CYS A 92 9.20 11.52 -5.08
CA CYS A 92 9.02 10.10 -5.37
C CYS A 92 9.29 9.21 -4.16
N ARG A 93 10.27 9.55 -3.31
CA ARG A 93 10.51 8.83 -2.06
C ARG A 93 9.35 9.01 -1.07
N GLU A 94 8.80 10.19 -0.94
CA GLU A 94 7.63 10.47 -0.12
C GLU A 94 6.42 9.68 -0.61
N ASP A 95 6.08 9.74 -1.90
CA ASP A 95 4.98 8.98 -2.51
C ASP A 95 5.17 7.46 -2.37
N MET A 96 6.41 6.98 -2.47
CA MET A 96 6.73 5.55 -2.33
C MET A 96 6.78 5.07 -0.87
N SER A 97 6.84 5.98 0.10
CA SER A 97 6.99 5.65 1.53
C SER A 97 5.72 5.83 2.35
N HIS A 98 4.74 6.56 1.84
CA HIS A 98 3.51 6.87 2.57
C HIS A 98 2.29 6.09 2.05
N ASP A 99 1.33 5.87 2.92
CA ASP A 99 -0.01 5.38 2.57
C ASP A 99 -0.84 6.56 2.05
N PHE A 100 -1.31 6.45 0.81
CA PHE A 100 -1.99 7.54 0.10
C PHE A 100 -3.30 7.99 0.77
N LEU A 101 -3.94 7.11 1.52
CA LEU A 101 -5.20 7.42 2.20
C LEU A 101 -4.99 8.16 3.51
N THR A 102 -4.07 7.66 4.34
CA THR A 102 -3.90 8.12 5.72
C THR A 102 -2.74 9.09 5.92
N GLY A 103 -1.82 9.15 4.96
CA GLY A 103 -0.62 10.00 5.04
C GLY A 103 0.38 9.59 6.13
N VAL A 104 0.22 8.42 6.75
CA VAL A 104 1.26 7.76 7.56
C VAL A 104 2.18 6.95 6.66
N TYR A 105 3.30 6.44 7.17
CA TYR A 105 4.15 5.57 6.37
C TYR A 105 3.40 4.30 5.93
N ASN A 106 3.81 3.72 4.82
CA ASN A 106 3.24 2.47 4.31
C ASN A 106 4.03 1.24 4.80
N ARG A 107 3.51 0.05 4.51
CA ARG A 107 4.14 -1.23 4.84
C ARG A 107 5.58 -1.33 4.31
N ARG A 108 5.82 -0.87 3.08
CA ARG A 108 7.14 -0.93 2.46
C ARG A 108 8.19 -0.17 3.29
N TYR A 109 7.85 1.03 3.75
CA TYR A 109 8.75 1.82 4.60
C TYR A 109 9.10 1.07 5.90
N LEU A 110 8.12 0.46 6.54
CA LEU A 110 8.32 -0.31 7.76
C LEU A 110 9.28 -1.49 7.54
N GLU A 111 9.03 -2.30 6.50
CA GLU A 111 9.78 -3.52 6.21
C GLU A 111 11.18 -3.26 5.63
N THR A 112 11.42 -2.11 5.00
CA THR A 112 12.72 -1.81 4.37
C THR A 112 13.55 -0.80 5.16
N VAL A 113 12.98 0.32 5.56
CA VAL A 113 13.72 1.41 6.19
C VAL A 113 13.74 1.25 7.71
N PHE A 114 12.56 1.06 8.33
CA PHE A 114 12.49 0.95 9.80
C PHE A 114 13.07 -0.37 10.29
N ALA A 115 12.82 -1.47 9.59
CA ALA A 115 13.40 -2.78 9.94
C ALA A 115 14.93 -2.74 9.97
N GLN A 116 15.58 -2.10 9.00
CA GLN A 116 17.03 -1.93 9.01
C GLN A 116 17.52 -1.11 10.22
N LYS A 117 16.83 -0.02 10.58
CA LYS A 117 17.18 0.78 11.76
C LYS A 117 17.00 -0.03 13.04
N LEU A 118 15.96 -0.84 13.14
CA LEU A 118 15.70 -1.74 14.25
C LEU A 118 16.82 -2.78 14.42
N GLU A 119 17.23 -3.40 13.32
CA GLU A 119 18.34 -4.38 13.33
C GLU A 119 19.69 -3.74 13.67
N GLN A 120 19.92 -2.50 13.25
CA GLN A 120 21.09 -1.73 13.69
C GLN A 120 21.07 -1.45 15.19
N CYS A 121 19.90 -1.11 15.76
CA CYS A 121 19.73 -0.98 17.21
C CYS A 121 20.03 -2.30 17.93
N ALA A 122 19.51 -3.43 17.41
CA ALA A 122 19.79 -4.76 17.96
C ALA A 122 21.29 -5.08 17.95
N ALA A 123 21.99 -4.83 16.85
CA ALA A 123 23.43 -5.05 16.73
C ALA A 123 24.26 -4.17 17.71
N GLN A 124 23.74 -3.00 18.07
CA GLN A 124 24.36 -2.08 19.04
C GLN A 124 23.96 -2.38 20.49
N GLY A 125 23.13 -3.39 20.75
CA GLY A 125 22.59 -3.68 22.07
C GLY A 125 21.58 -2.63 22.58
N ARG A 126 21.04 -1.81 21.69
CA ARG A 126 20.03 -0.80 22.00
C ARG A 126 18.63 -1.41 21.95
N LYS A 127 17.70 -0.76 22.62
CA LYS A 127 16.30 -1.17 22.65
C LYS A 127 15.59 -0.75 21.36
N ALA A 128 14.60 -1.51 20.94
CA ALA A 128 13.61 -1.10 19.97
C ALA A 128 12.34 -1.95 20.17
N ALA A 129 11.19 -1.36 19.89
CA ALA A 129 9.90 -1.99 20.08
C ALA A 129 8.96 -1.69 18.91
N VAL A 130 7.99 -2.58 18.73
CA VAL A 130 6.92 -2.45 17.72
C VAL A 130 5.59 -2.79 18.39
N ALA A 131 4.55 -2.07 17.97
CA ALA A 131 3.17 -2.38 18.28
C ALA A 131 2.36 -2.51 16.99
N LEU A 132 1.60 -3.58 16.85
CA LEU A 132 0.59 -3.72 15.81
C LEU A 132 -0.78 -3.38 16.38
N VAL A 133 -1.51 -2.50 15.70
CA VAL A 133 -2.83 -2.03 16.11
C VAL A 133 -3.84 -2.31 15.01
N SER A 134 -4.98 -2.88 15.38
CA SER A 134 -6.06 -3.16 14.45
C SER A 134 -7.36 -2.50 14.93
N ILE A 135 -8.12 -1.95 13.98
CA ILE A 135 -9.51 -1.57 14.23
C ILE A 135 -10.32 -2.87 14.33
N ASP A 136 -10.98 -3.05 15.47
CA ASP A 136 -11.79 -4.24 15.74
C ASP A 136 -13.02 -4.29 14.84
N ASN A 137 -13.42 -5.50 14.45
CA ASN A 137 -14.60 -5.74 13.62
C ASN A 137 -14.64 -4.91 12.32
N GLY A 138 -13.49 -4.62 11.71
CA GLY A 138 -13.38 -3.76 10.53
C GLY A 138 -14.28 -4.19 9.37
N GLN A 139 -14.45 -5.51 9.13
CA GLN A 139 -15.37 -6.01 8.12
C GLN A 139 -16.84 -5.65 8.45
N LYS A 140 -17.27 -5.88 9.68
CA LYS A 140 -18.63 -5.55 10.14
C LYS A 140 -18.91 -4.04 10.06
N LEU A 141 -17.92 -3.22 10.42
CA LEU A 141 -18.02 -1.76 10.28
C LEU A 141 -18.17 -1.37 8.81
N ARG A 142 -17.39 -1.97 7.91
CA ARG A 142 -17.49 -1.74 6.47
C ARG A 142 -18.85 -2.13 5.91
N ASP A 143 -19.36 -3.30 6.28
CA ASP A 143 -20.67 -3.78 5.84
C ASP A 143 -21.81 -2.90 6.35
N THR A 144 -21.64 -2.31 7.55
CA THR A 144 -22.66 -1.45 8.18
C THR A 144 -22.63 -0.02 7.66
N TYR A 145 -21.45 0.56 7.47
CA TYR A 145 -21.27 1.99 7.20
C TYR A 145 -20.75 2.30 5.80
N GLY A 146 -20.24 1.30 5.08
CA GLY A 146 -19.66 1.42 3.74
C GLY A 146 -18.19 1.84 3.73
N GLN A 147 -17.54 1.66 2.58
CA GLN A 147 -16.12 1.93 2.39
C GLN A 147 -15.72 3.39 2.64
N PRO A 148 -16.49 4.42 2.17
CA PRO A 148 -16.10 5.81 2.41
C PRO A 148 -16.02 6.21 3.89
N VAL A 149 -16.86 5.60 4.73
CA VAL A 149 -16.83 5.80 6.19
C VAL A 149 -15.62 5.09 6.80
N MET A 150 -15.30 3.88 6.32
CA MET A 150 -14.09 3.17 6.74
C MET A 150 -12.81 3.93 6.38
N ASP A 151 -12.77 4.56 5.22
CA ASP A 151 -11.62 5.36 4.80
C ASP A 151 -11.42 6.57 5.74
N GLN A 152 -12.49 7.25 6.13
CA GLN A 152 -12.42 8.32 7.13
C GLN A 152 -12.00 7.81 8.51
N LEU A 153 -12.45 6.63 8.92
CA LEU A 153 -12.02 6.00 10.17
C LEU A 153 -10.53 5.65 10.14
N HIS A 154 -10.03 5.11 9.03
CA HIS A 154 -8.59 4.86 8.87
C HIS A 154 -7.77 6.15 8.96
N CYS A 155 -8.21 7.22 8.29
CA CYS A 155 -7.57 8.53 8.39
C CYS A 155 -7.59 9.07 9.83
N PHE A 156 -8.72 8.93 10.52
CA PHE A 156 -8.86 9.37 11.90
C PHE A 156 -7.87 8.63 12.82
N VAL A 157 -7.87 7.29 12.79
CA VAL A 157 -6.98 6.46 13.62
C VAL A 157 -5.51 6.72 13.29
N GLY A 158 -5.14 6.75 12.01
CA GLY A 158 -3.78 7.06 11.58
C GLY A 158 -3.30 8.42 12.09
N ASN A 159 -4.15 9.45 12.01
CA ASN A 159 -3.83 10.79 12.50
C ASN A 159 -3.70 10.86 14.04
N GLN A 160 -4.47 10.07 14.80
CA GLN A 160 -4.31 10.02 16.25
C GLN A 160 -2.94 9.47 16.64
N TRP A 161 -2.53 8.36 16.03
CA TRP A 161 -1.20 7.78 16.26
C TRP A 161 -0.08 8.68 15.77
N LYS A 162 -0.23 9.27 14.57
CA LYS A 162 0.76 10.17 13.99
C LYS A 162 1.07 11.36 14.91
N LYS A 163 0.08 12.01 15.48
CA LYS A 163 0.27 13.14 16.38
C LYS A 163 1.17 12.84 17.58
N SER A 164 1.17 11.59 18.04
CA SER A 164 1.86 11.21 19.27
C SER A 164 3.18 10.46 19.03
N PHE A 165 3.29 9.78 17.88
CA PHE A 165 4.44 8.91 17.57
C PHE A 165 5.25 9.33 16.34
N ASP A 166 4.87 10.37 15.62
CA ASP A 166 5.60 10.76 14.40
C ASP A 166 6.81 11.63 14.74
N THR A 167 7.89 10.97 15.11
CA THR A 167 9.23 11.55 15.19
C THR A 167 10.15 10.70 14.30
N PRO A 168 10.24 10.98 12.99
CA PRO A 168 10.80 10.05 11.98
C PRO A 168 12.22 9.57 12.23
N ALA A 169 12.97 10.24 13.10
CA ALA A 169 14.29 9.79 13.50
C ALA A 169 14.24 8.50 14.35
N THR A 170 13.28 8.40 15.26
CA THR A 170 13.21 7.34 16.27
C THR A 170 11.85 6.65 16.37
N ARG A 171 10.79 7.26 15.86
CA ARG A 171 9.41 6.75 15.96
C ARG A 171 8.70 6.86 14.63
N VAL A 172 7.95 5.85 14.25
CA VAL A 172 7.21 5.81 12.98
C VAL A 172 5.82 5.24 13.20
N VAL A 173 4.87 5.75 12.43
CA VAL A 173 3.53 5.19 12.32
C VAL A 173 3.33 4.74 10.88
N CYS A 174 2.95 3.50 10.69
CA CYS A 174 2.75 2.90 9.37
C CYS A 174 1.35 2.29 9.27
N ARG A 175 0.80 2.29 8.08
CA ARG A 175 -0.37 1.46 7.75
C ARG A 175 0.09 0.25 6.95
N LEU A 176 -0.26 -0.95 7.42
CA LEU A 176 0.20 -2.20 6.80
C LEU A 176 -0.77 -2.71 5.74
N THR A 177 -1.99 -2.97 6.15
CA THR A 177 -3.05 -3.47 5.27
C THR A 177 -4.41 -3.28 5.94
N GLY A 178 -5.44 -2.98 5.16
CA GLY A 178 -6.81 -2.85 5.68
C GLY A 178 -6.87 -1.91 6.89
N SER A 179 -7.23 -2.47 8.04
CA SER A 179 -7.39 -1.75 9.31
C SER A 179 -6.20 -1.92 10.28
N ILE A 180 -5.06 -2.43 9.82
CA ILE A 180 -3.89 -2.70 10.65
C ILE A 180 -2.85 -1.60 10.47
N PHE A 181 -2.45 -1.02 11.59
CA PHE A 181 -1.37 -0.05 11.72
C PHE A 181 -0.22 -0.65 12.51
N ALA A 182 0.97 -0.09 12.33
CA ALA A 182 2.14 -0.39 13.15
C ALA A 182 2.72 0.89 13.71
N VAL A 183 3.15 0.85 14.97
CA VAL A 183 3.95 1.89 15.61
C VAL A 183 5.31 1.28 15.91
N GLY A 184 6.37 1.87 15.37
CA GLY A 184 7.75 1.44 15.63
C GLY A 184 8.50 2.51 16.41
N CYS A 185 9.23 2.09 17.46
CA CYS A 185 10.02 2.97 18.30
C CYS A 185 11.44 2.41 18.49
N LEU A 186 12.43 3.26 18.24
CA LEU A 186 13.83 2.98 18.60
C LEU A 186 14.08 3.54 20.01
N ASP A 187 15.07 2.98 20.71
CA ASP A 187 15.46 3.33 22.07
C ASP A 187 14.33 3.20 23.12
N THR A 188 13.36 2.34 22.83
CA THR A 188 12.18 2.08 23.67
C THR A 188 12.04 0.57 23.82
N ASP A 189 11.68 0.07 24.99
CA ASP A 189 11.34 -1.35 25.19
C ASP A 189 9.85 -1.63 24.96
N GLY A 190 9.49 -2.92 24.83
CA GLY A 190 8.12 -3.34 24.53
C GLY A 190 7.12 -2.92 25.60
N LYS A 191 7.49 -3.00 26.87
CA LYS A 191 6.63 -2.59 28.00
C LYS A 191 6.36 -1.09 27.98
N GLN A 192 7.40 -0.29 27.80
CA GLN A 192 7.27 1.17 27.72
C GLN A 192 6.38 1.57 26.54
N LEU A 193 6.58 0.95 25.38
CA LEU A 193 5.72 1.22 24.19
C LEU A 193 4.27 0.85 24.49
N ALA A 194 4.02 -0.31 25.10
CA ALA A 194 2.65 -0.73 25.44
C ALA A 194 1.96 0.22 26.41
N GLU A 195 2.68 0.71 27.42
CA GLU A 195 2.15 1.70 28.37
C GLU A 195 1.82 3.03 27.67
N GLU A 196 2.69 3.51 26.79
CA GLU A 196 2.44 4.73 25.99
C GLU A 196 1.22 4.55 25.08
N MET A 197 1.12 3.40 24.38
CA MET A 197 -0.02 3.07 23.53
C MET A 197 -1.31 2.99 24.32
N GLN A 198 -1.31 2.35 25.49
CA GLN A 198 -2.47 2.25 26.36
C GLN A 198 -2.94 3.63 26.84
N ASN A 199 -2.04 4.48 27.26
CA ASN A 199 -2.37 5.83 27.73
C ASN A 199 -2.99 6.68 26.61
N LEU A 200 -2.45 6.63 25.41
CA LEU A 200 -3.00 7.35 24.26
C LEU A 200 -4.35 6.80 23.84
N TYR A 201 -4.51 5.48 23.84
CA TYR A 201 -5.77 4.85 23.51
C TYR A 201 -6.88 5.23 24.51
N GLN A 202 -6.57 5.34 25.79
CA GLN A 202 -7.54 5.80 26.79
C GLN A 202 -8.00 7.25 26.57
N GLN A 203 -7.14 8.10 26.01
CA GLN A 203 -7.43 9.49 25.70
C GLN A 203 -8.09 9.68 24.32
N MET A 204 -8.02 8.66 23.46
CA MET A 204 -8.57 8.72 22.11
C MET A 204 -10.10 8.72 22.14
N PRO A 205 -10.79 9.58 21.34
CA PRO A 205 -12.23 9.49 21.16
C PRO A 205 -12.64 8.10 20.69
N ARG A 206 -13.67 7.54 21.31
CA ARG A 206 -14.22 6.21 21.00
C ARG A 206 -15.17 6.20 19.80
N GLU A 207 -15.40 7.35 19.21
CA GLU A 207 -16.23 7.54 18.03
C GLU A 207 -15.51 8.41 17.01
N CYS A 208 -15.59 8.03 15.76
CA CYS A 208 -15.19 8.86 14.64
C CYS A 208 -16.43 9.58 14.08
N ILE A 209 -16.32 10.88 13.90
CA ILE A 209 -17.38 11.67 13.24
C ILE A 209 -17.07 11.71 11.76
N THR A 210 -17.93 11.11 10.94
CA THR A 210 -17.77 11.09 9.49
C THR A 210 -18.59 12.19 8.85
N THR A 211 -18.02 12.77 7.78
CA THR A 211 -18.67 13.84 7.01
C THR A 211 -19.17 13.37 5.64
N THR A 212 -18.96 12.11 5.30
CA THR A 212 -19.40 11.54 4.02
C THR A 212 -20.91 11.26 4.07
N GLY A 213 -21.66 11.99 3.28
CA GLY A 213 -23.12 11.94 3.29
C GLY A 213 -23.73 12.64 4.51
N MET A 214 -24.58 11.94 5.27
CA MET A 214 -25.05 12.45 6.56
C MET A 214 -23.96 12.28 7.62
N MET A 215 -23.76 13.32 8.45
CA MET A 215 -22.85 13.25 9.58
C MET A 215 -23.25 12.10 10.51
N ARG A 216 -22.33 11.16 10.73
CA ARG A 216 -22.55 9.97 11.57
C ARG A 216 -21.46 9.85 12.62
N ARG A 217 -21.84 9.35 13.79
CA ARG A 217 -20.91 8.89 14.81
C ARG A 217 -20.69 7.39 14.61
N VAL A 218 -19.44 6.99 14.39
CA VAL A 218 -19.05 5.61 14.16
C VAL A 218 -18.27 5.14 15.38
N PRO A 219 -18.87 4.32 16.25
CA PRO A 219 -18.15 3.76 17.38
C PRO A 219 -17.16 2.71 16.88
N PHE A 220 -15.99 2.69 17.49
CA PHE A 220 -14.94 1.71 17.18
C PHE A 220 -14.11 1.38 18.40
N THR A 221 -13.47 0.23 18.38
CA THR A 221 -12.47 -0.19 19.34
C THR A 221 -11.19 -0.60 18.62
N LEU A 222 -10.09 -0.64 19.35
CA LEU A 222 -8.78 -1.03 18.85
C LEU A 222 -8.23 -2.16 19.70
N SER A 223 -7.62 -3.13 19.03
CA SER A 223 -6.78 -4.14 19.67
C SER A 223 -5.33 -3.91 19.29
N CYS A 224 -4.42 -4.20 20.21
CA CYS A 224 -3.00 -4.01 20.00
C CYS A 224 -2.21 -5.19 20.56
N GLY A 225 -1.12 -5.56 19.85
CA GLY A 225 -0.06 -6.43 20.32
C GLY A 225 1.27 -5.70 20.21
N ALA A 226 1.97 -5.50 21.32
CA ALA A 226 3.26 -4.82 21.38
C ALA A 226 4.35 -5.78 21.87
N ALA A 227 5.57 -5.60 21.35
CA ALA A 227 6.74 -6.36 21.78
C ALA A 227 8.02 -5.54 21.56
N GLY A 228 9.05 -5.84 22.35
CA GLY A 228 10.38 -5.27 22.22
C GLY A 228 11.42 -6.30 21.78
N LEU A 229 12.60 -5.82 21.39
CA LEU A 229 13.73 -6.70 21.07
C LEU A 229 14.11 -7.63 22.23
N GLU A 230 13.83 -7.24 23.48
CA GLU A 230 14.03 -8.07 24.67
C GLU A 230 13.16 -9.32 24.70
N ASP A 231 11.99 -9.29 24.07
CA ASP A 231 10.99 -10.38 24.10
C ASP A 231 11.31 -11.49 23.10
N VAL A 232 12.20 -11.26 22.14
CA VAL A 232 12.52 -12.21 21.07
C VAL A 232 13.97 -12.70 21.13
N SER A 233 14.17 -13.99 20.87
CA SER A 233 15.51 -14.59 20.83
C SER A 233 16.28 -14.16 19.57
N ALA A 234 15.66 -14.26 18.41
CA ALA A 234 16.19 -13.73 17.17
C ALA A 234 15.85 -12.23 17.08
N LYS A 235 16.82 -11.41 17.47
CA LYS A 235 16.65 -9.94 17.54
C LYS A 235 16.59 -9.30 16.14
N ASN A 236 15.60 -9.68 15.37
CA ASN A 236 15.33 -9.18 14.02
C ASN A 236 13.87 -8.76 13.86
N TRP A 237 13.61 -8.07 12.76
CA TRP A 237 12.28 -7.57 12.40
C TRP A 237 11.23 -8.68 12.34
N GLN A 238 11.54 -9.80 11.68
CA GLN A 238 10.58 -10.87 11.43
C GLN A 238 10.06 -11.49 12.73
N ALA A 239 10.97 -11.86 13.65
CA ALA A 239 10.60 -12.43 14.93
C ALA A 239 9.77 -11.48 15.79
N LEU A 240 10.10 -10.18 15.76
CA LEU A 240 9.37 -9.16 16.49
C LEU A 240 7.95 -8.95 15.92
N TYR A 241 7.84 -8.90 14.58
CA TYR A 241 6.56 -8.80 13.90
C TYR A 241 5.64 -9.99 14.22
N GLU A 242 6.16 -11.21 14.16
CA GLU A 242 5.40 -12.43 14.46
C GLU A 242 4.88 -12.44 15.90
N LEU A 243 5.68 -12.00 16.85
CA LEU A 243 5.25 -11.90 18.25
C LEU A 243 4.17 -10.83 18.45
N CYS A 244 4.34 -9.65 17.84
CA CYS A 244 3.30 -8.60 17.86
C CYS A 244 1.98 -9.07 17.23
N ASP A 245 2.04 -9.80 16.11
CA ASP A 245 0.86 -10.34 15.43
C ASP A 245 0.16 -11.40 16.30
N ALA A 246 0.92 -12.28 16.95
CA ALA A 246 0.37 -13.26 17.88
C ALA A 246 -0.37 -12.57 19.05
N ARG A 247 0.26 -11.60 19.70
CA ARG A 247 -0.34 -10.81 20.80
C ARG A 247 -1.58 -10.02 20.33
N LEU A 248 -1.56 -9.45 19.13
CA LEU A 248 -2.71 -8.79 18.54
C LEU A 248 -3.88 -9.75 18.34
N ARG A 249 -3.63 -10.94 17.80
CA ARG A 249 -4.67 -11.97 17.62
C ARG A 249 -5.24 -12.43 18.97
N GLU A 250 -4.40 -12.58 19.98
CA GLU A 250 -4.87 -12.89 21.34
C GLU A 250 -5.78 -11.80 21.90
N ALA A 251 -5.42 -10.52 21.72
CA ALA A 251 -6.27 -9.40 22.11
C ALA A 251 -7.65 -9.45 21.41
N GLN A 252 -7.64 -9.69 20.11
CA GLN A 252 -8.87 -9.81 19.31
C GLN A 252 -9.74 -11.01 19.72
N ASN A 253 -9.11 -12.18 19.96
CA ASN A 253 -9.79 -13.39 20.38
C ASN A 253 -10.37 -13.28 21.80
N ALA A 254 -9.78 -12.47 22.66
CA ALA A 254 -10.29 -12.18 24.01
C ALA A 254 -11.44 -11.15 24.03
N GLY A 255 -11.94 -10.74 22.87
CA GLY A 255 -13.08 -9.85 22.71
C GLY A 255 -12.77 -8.48 22.14
N GLY A 256 -11.52 -8.20 21.82
CA GLY A 256 -11.06 -6.89 21.32
C GLY A 256 -10.98 -5.83 22.42
N ASP A 257 -10.78 -4.56 22.01
CA ASP A 257 -10.64 -3.39 22.92
C ASP A 257 -9.53 -3.55 23.96
N GLN A 258 -8.40 -4.15 23.57
CA GLN A 258 -7.30 -4.52 24.44
C GLN A 258 -5.94 -4.20 23.87
N MET A 259 -5.02 -3.80 24.77
CA MET A 259 -3.59 -3.62 24.48
C MET A 259 -2.80 -4.71 25.22
N ARG A 260 -2.07 -5.55 24.47
CA ARG A 260 -1.27 -6.65 25.05
C ARG A 260 0.22 -6.45 24.78
N ALA A 261 1.02 -6.68 25.82
CA ALA A 261 2.48 -6.69 25.78
C ALA A 261 3.08 -7.96 26.41
N GLU A 262 2.23 -8.80 26.96
CA GLU A 262 2.59 -10.09 27.59
C GLU A 262 1.65 -11.19 27.11
#